data_4491ee988ad2f6f6d71e6ac76316ec90
#
_entry.id   4491ee988ad2f6f6d71e6ac76316ec90
#
_cell.length_a   1.000
_cell.length_b   1.000
_cell.length_c   1.000
_cell.angle_alpha   90.00
_cell.angle_beta   90.00
_cell.angle_gamma   90.00
#
_symmetry.space_group_name_H-M   'P 1'
#
loop_
_entity.id
_entity.type
_entity.pdbx_description
1 polymer ?
#
loop_
_entity_poly.entity_id
_entity_poly.type
_entity_poly.pdbx_seq_one_letter_code
_entity_poly.pdbx_strand_id
1 'polypeptide(L)'
;GERFDLMKAGNHVLVNIPRGEPAATALLRVEADARRLGGSCTDLYFQEVNITGAWAEARQTGGLRFRVQSEGMGWTKFGVLEMKIARGHTQQGTQYLNFYVKHLDRAGFAIGGLLGEDDHTQASMRTAACIRHFSL
;
A
#
# COMPACT_ATOMS: atom_id res chain seq x y z
N GLY A 1 -5.96 -6.37 16.56
CA GLY A 1 -5.85 -5.68 15.32
C GLY A 1 -4.47 -5.15 15.11
N GLU A 2 -4.11 -5.09 13.92
CA GLU A 2 -2.81 -4.64 13.58
C GLU A 2 -2.72 -3.17 13.69
N ARG A 3 -1.59 -2.74 14.06
CA ARG A 3 -1.44 -1.35 14.31
C ARG A 3 -0.58 -0.70 13.26
N PHE A 4 -1.15 0.29 12.64
CA PHE A 4 -0.40 1.17 11.78
C PHE A 4 -0.06 2.46 12.50
N ASP A 5 -0.29 2.49 13.81
CA ASP A 5 0.00 3.66 14.61
C ASP A 5 1.49 3.97 14.68
N LEU A 6 2.32 3.02 14.31
CA LEU A 6 3.76 3.25 14.25
C LEU A 6 4.19 3.90 12.94
N MET A 7 3.30 3.99 11.99
CA MET A 7 3.63 4.61 10.72
C MET A 7 3.81 6.11 10.90
N LYS A 8 4.83 6.64 10.29
CA LYS A 8 5.12 8.05 10.34
C LYS A 8 4.86 8.66 8.98
N ALA A 9 4.77 9.98 8.94
CA ALA A 9 4.68 10.67 7.65
C ALA A 9 5.93 10.34 6.85
N GLY A 10 5.75 10.23 5.53
CA GLY A 10 6.83 9.91 4.63
C GLY A 10 6.56 8.65 3.84
N ASN A 11 7.57 8.19 3.15
CA ASN A 11 7.46 7.05 2.28
C ASN A 11 7.62 5.75 3.06
N HIS A 12 6.72 4.81 2.80
CA HIS A 12 6.74 3.51 3.46
C HIS A 12 6.63 2.40 2.43
N VAL A 13 7.33 1.32 2.70
CA VAL A 13 7.24 0.12 1.88
C VAL A 13 6.13 -0.73 2.46
N LEU A 14 5.07 -0.92 1.68
CA LEU A 14 3.94 -1.74 2.11
C LEU A 14 4.16 -3.21 1.81
N VAL A 15 4.74 -3.50 0.66
CA VAL A 15 5.01 -4.86 0.19
C VAL A 15 6.35 -4.87 -0.51
N ASN A 16 7.16 -5.88 -0.23
CA ASN A 16 8.42 -6.09 -0.95
C ASN A 16 8.63 -7.59 -1.12
N ILE A 17 8.72 -8.05 -2.34
CA ILE A 17 8.85 -9.47 -2.64
C ILE A 17 10.07 -9.69 -3.51
N PRO A 18 10.98 -10.55 -3.11
CA PRO A 18 11.05 -11.25 -1.82
C PRO A 18 11.49 -10.29 -0.71
N ARG A 19 11.26 -10.70 0.52
CA ARG A 19 11.68 -9.90 1.68
C ARG A 19 13.16 -9.59 1.59
N GLY A 20 13.50 -8.32 1.81
CA GLY A 20 14.90 -7.89 1.80
C GLY A 20 15.47 -7.65 0.43
N GLU A 21 14.72 -7.90 -0.63
CA GLU A 21 15.23 -7.70 -1.97
C GLU A 21 15.36 -6.21 -2.27
N PRO A 22 16.47 -5.78 -2.90
CA PRO A 22 16.60 -4.38 -3.29
C PRO A 22 15.55 -3.98 -4.31
N ALA A 23 15.20 -2.70 -4.32
CA ALA A 23 14.18 -2.20 -5.22
C ALA A 23 14.47 -2.53 -6.68
N ALA A 24 15.74 -2.48 -7.06
CA ALA A 24 16.12 -2.68 -8.46
C ALA A 24 15.84 -4.09 -8.96
N THR A 25 15.79 -5.07 -8.06
CA THR A 25 15.63 -6.47 -8.44
C THR A 25 14.39 -7.11 -7.84
N ALA A 26 13.57 -6.36 -7.14
CA ALA A 26 12.37 -6.91 -6.53
C ALA A 26 11.40 -7.40 -7.60
N LEU A 27 10.68 -8.47 -7.27
CA LEU A 27 9.60 -8.93 -8.12
C LEU A 27 8.41 -8.00 -8.02
N LEU A 28 8.12 -7.55 -6.82
CA LEU A 28 7.04 -6.60 -6.60
C LEU A 28 7.39 -5.73 -5.40
N ARG A 29 7.16 -4.43 -5.56
CA ARG A 29 7.40 -3.49 -4.48
C ARG A 29 6.32 -2.43 -4.52
N VAL A 30 5.67 -2.23 -3.38
CA VAL A 30 4.63 -1.22 -3.25
C VAL A 30 5.09 -0.23 -2.19
N GLU A 31 5.17 1.02 -2.57
CA GLU A 31 5.55 2.10 -1.66
C GLU A 31 4.44 3.12 -1.64
N ALA A 32 4.21 3.69 -0.47
CA ALA A 32 3.17 4.69 -0.30
C ALA A 32 3.73 5.86 0.48
N ASP A 33 3.30 7.06 0.07
CA ASP A 33 3.67 8.29 0.76
C ASP A 33 2.51 8.68 1.66
N ALA A 34 2.75 8.69 2.96
CA ALA A 34 1.74 9.00 3.96
C ALA A 34 1.99 10.39 4.51
N ARG A 35 0.93 11.17 4.60
CA ARG A 35 1.03 12.53 5.11
C ARG A 35 -0.07 12.83 6.09
N ARG A 36 0.24 13.70 7.03
CA ARG A 36 -0.77 14.23 7.94
C ARG A 36 -1.45 15.37 7.24
N LEU A 37 -2.75 15.30 7.15
CA LEU A 37 -3.51 16.30 6.42
C LEU A 37 -4.57 16.87 7.33
N GLY A 38 -4.56 18.19 7.41
CA GLY A 38 -5.66 18.98 7.92
C GLY A 38 -6.06 18.73 9.34
N GLY A 39 -6.69 19.70 9.86
CA GLY A 39 -7.55 19.67 11.00
C GLY A 39 -6.95 19.07 12.26
N SER A 40 -7.84 18.55 13.02
CA SER A 40 -7.52 17.92 14.27
C SER A 40 -7.08 16.48 14.11
N CYS A 41 -7.07 15.99 12.91
CA CYS A 41 -6.71 14.60 12.68
C CYS A 41 -5.21 14.44 12.73
N THR A 42 -4.74 13.59 13.63
CA THR A 42 -3.34 13.22 13.66
C THR A 42 -3.08 12.03 12.77
N ASP A 43 -4.11 11.58 12.07
CA ASP A 43 -4.04 10.40 11.23
C ASP A 43 -3.23 10.69 9.98
N LEU A 44 -2.71 9.62 9.41
CA LEU A 44 -1.92 9.70 8.20
C LEU A 44 -2.75 9.20 7.03
N TYR A 45 -2.63 9.90 5.90
CA TYR A 45 -3.34 9.57 4.68
C TYR A 45 -2.34 9.29 3.57
N PHE A 46 -2.59 8.25 2.81
CA PHE A 46 -1.75 7.98 1.63
C PHE A 46 -2.09 8.98 0.55
N GLN A 47 -1.06 9.62 0.04
CA GLN A 47 -1.20 10.59 -1.04
C GLN A 47 -0.68 10.06 -2.35
N GLU A 48 0.17 9.06 -2.30
CA GLU A 48 0.77 8.47 -3.49
C GLU A 48 1.08 7.02 -3.21
N VAL A 49 0.83 6.16 -4.19
CA VAL A 49 1.19 4.75 -4.13
C VAL A 49 1.91 4.40 -5.42
N ASN A 50 3.09 3.80 -5.29
CA ASN A 50 3.89 3.38 -6.42
C ASN A 50 4.05 1.86 -6.39
N ILE A 51 3.81 1.23 -7.53
CA ILE A 51 3.92 -0.21 -7.67
C ILE A 51 5.01 -0.47 -8.71
N THR A 52 6.09 -1.11 -8.29
CA THR A 52 7.24 -1.36 -9.15
C THR A 52 7.68 -2.82 -9.05
N GLY A 53 8.72 -3.17 -9.77
CA GLY A 53 9.25 -4.52 -9.79
C GLY A 53 8.84 -5.25 -11.06
N ALA A 54 9.35 -6.48 -11.21
CA ALA A 54 9.16 -7.23 -12.45
C ALA A 54 7.69 -7.48 -12.75
N TRP A 55 6.89 -7.76 -11.71
CA TRP A 55 5.47 -8.05 -11.91
C TRP A 55 4.70 -6.81 -12.32
N ALA A 56 5.14 -5.63 -11.88
CA ALA A 56 4.52 -4.37 -12.29
C ALA A 56 4.95 -3.99 -13.70
N GLU A 57 6.23 -4.21 -14.03
CA GLU A 57 6.75 -3.91 -15.36
C GLU A 57 6.05 -4.72 -16.41
N ALA A 58 5.61 -5.93 -16.07
CA ALA A 58 4.87 -6.77 -17.02
C ALA A 58 3.54 -6.13 -17.39
N ARG A 59 3.02 -5.26 -16.56
CA ARG A 59 1.77 -4.57 -16.82
C ARG A 59 1.99 -3.22 -17.49
N GLN A 60 3.00 -2.50 -17.04
CA GLN A 60 3.29 -1.18 -17.58
C GLN A 60 4.77 -0.89 -17.37
N THR A 61 5.45 -0.55 -18.44
CA THR A 61 6.86 -0.23 -18.40
C THR A 61 7.07 0.95 -17.45
N GLY A 62 8.02 0.77 -16.54
CA GLY A 62 8.32 1.79 -15.53
C GLY A 62 7.49 1.67 -14.28
N GLY A 63 6.55 0.71 -14.24
CA GLY A 63 5.70 0.54 -13.08
C GLY A 63 4.47 1.43 -13.12
N LEU A 64 3.73 1.46 -12.02
CA LEU A 64 2.51 2.23 -11.92
C LEU A 64 2.62 3.20 -10.76
N ARG A 65 2.11 4.41 -10.96
CA ARG A 65 2.09 5.44 -9.94
C ARG A 65 0.69 6.00 -9.81
N PHE A 66 0.19 6.05 -8.61
CA PHE A 66 -1.15 6.57 -8.31
C PHE A 66 -1.04 7.72 -7.35
N ARG A 67 -1.76 8.77 -7.63
CA ARG A 67 -1.86 9.96 -6.79
C ARG A 67 -3.31 10.25 -6.53
N VAL A 68 -3.59 11.11 -5.54
CA VAL A 68 -4.97 11.45 -5.24
C VAL A 68 -5.68 12.11 -6.41
N GLN A 69 -4.94 12.73 -7.33
CA GLN A 69 -5.53 13.34 -8.51
C GLN A 69 -5.79 12.34 -9.63
N SER A 70 -5.17 11.17 -9.56
CA SER A 70 -5.29 10.16 -10.60
C SER A 70 -6.50 9.30 -10.33
N GLU A 71 -6.93 8.58 -11.35
CA GLU A 71 -7.90 7.53 -11.12
C GLU A 71 -7.25 6.38 -10.39
N GLY A 72 -8.06 5.66 -9.63
CA GLY A 72 -7.56 4.48 -8.97
C GLY A 72 -7.43 3.32 -9.95
N MET A 73 -7.36 2.14 -9.39
CA MET A 73 -7.20 0.91 -10.16
C MET A 73 -8.09 -0.15 -9.52
N GLY A 74 -8.91 -0.80 -10.32
CA GLY A 74 -9.68 -1.94 -9.83
C GLY A 74 -8.77 -3.11 -9.55
N TRP A 75 -9.37 -4.23 -9.13
CA TRP A 75 -8.58 -5.41 -8.82
C TRP A 75 -7.76 -5.82 -10.04
N THR A 76 -6.46 -5.85 -9.88
CA THR A 76 -5.51 -6.12 -10.95
C THR A 76 -4.48 -7.10 -10.45
N LYS A 77 -4.15 -8.07 -11.29
CA LYS A 77 -3.19 -9.10 -10.93
C LYS A 77 -1.76 -8.63 -11.12
N PHE A 78 -0.94 -8.95 -10.12
CA PHE A 78 0.51 -8.75 -10.18
C PHE A 78 1.11 -10.05 -9.67
N GLY A 79 1.56 -10.91 -10.60
CA GLY A 79 1.95 -12.25 -10.23
C GLY A 79 0.74 -13.00 -9.69
N VAL A 80 0.85 -13.55 -8.49
CA VAL A 80 -0.27 -14.26 -7.87
C VAL A 80 -1.11 -13.34 -6.98
N LEU A 81 -0.68 -12.11 -6.78
CA LEU A 81 -1.41 -11.16 -5.96
C LEU A 81 -2.41 -10.38 -6.79
N GLU A 82 -3.43 -9.87 -6.13
CA GLU A 82 -4.33 -8.90 -6.72
C GLU A 82 -4.35 -7.67 -5.86
N MET A 83 -4.30 -6.51 -6.50
CA MET A 83 -4.25 -5.26 -5.78
C MET A 83 -5.25 -4.29 -6.35
N LYS A 84 -5.71 -3.37 -5.51
CA LYS A 84 -6.69 -2.37 -5.87
C LYS A 84 -6.32 -1.06 -5.21
N ILE A 85 -6.46 0.03 -5.94
CA ILE A 85 -6.24 1.38 -5.42
C ILE A 85 -7.56 2.12 -5.56
N ALA A 86 -8.09 2.62 -4.45
CA ALA A 86 -9.33 3.36 -4.47
C ALA A 86 -9.10 4.74 -3.87
N ARG A 87 -9.77 5.74 -4.43
CA ARG A 87 -9.72 7.08 -3.87
C ARG A 87 -10.84 7.26 -2.86
N GLY A 88 -10.56 8.01 -1.83
CA GLY A 88 -11.55 8.40 -0.85
C GLY A 88 -11.40 9.85 -0.50
N HIS A 89 -12.30 10.35 0.33
CA HIS A 89 -12.20 11.72 0.81
C HIS A 89 -12.82 11.80 2.20
N THR A 90 -12.30 12.74 2.98
CA THR A 90 -12.86 13.00 4.30
C THR A 90 -14.09 13.88 4.16
N GLN A 91 -14.77 14.10 5.28
CA GLN A 91 -15.92 15.00 5.29
C GLN A 91 -15.53 16.42 4.90
N GLN A 92 -14.29 16.80 5.14
CA GLN A 92 -13.79 18.11 4.76
C GLN A 92 -13.33 18.15 3.31
N GLY A 93 -13.39 17.04 2.60
CA GLY A 93 -13.00 16.99 1.20
C GLY A 93 -11.55 16.67 0.94
N THR A 94 -10.77 16.36 1.97
CA THR A 94 -9.39 15.96 1.80
C THR A 94 -9.34 14.60 1.11
N GLN A 95 -8.60 14.50 0.02
CA GLN A 95 -8.52 13.27 -0.76
C GLN A 95 -7.39 12.39 -0.29
N TYR A 96 -7.60 11.09 -0.41
CA TYR A 96 -6.59 10.12 -0.03
C TYR A 96 -6.75 8.86 -0.86
N LEU A 97 -5.77 7.94 -0.72
CA LEU A 97 -5.79 6.66 -1.41
C LEU A 97 -5.90 5.53 -0.40
N ASN A 98 -6.66 4.51 -0.78
CA ASN A 98 -6.73 3.24 -0.06
C ASN A 98 -6.05 2.18 -0.90
N PHE A 99 -5.31 1.32 -0.24
CA PHE A 99 -4.63 0.21 -0.89
C PHE A 99 -5.22 -1.10 -0.37
N TYR A 100 -5.57 -1.98 -1.30
CA TYR A 100 -6.11 -3.30 -0.98
C TYR A 100 -5.27 -4.36 -1.68
N VAL A 101 -5.03 -5.46 -0.99
CA VAL A 101 -4.27 -6.56 -1.56
C VAL A 101 -4.88 -7.89 -1.14
N LYS A 102 -4.87 -8.86 -2.05
CA LYS A 102 -5.34 -10.21 -1.81
C LYS A 102 -4.24 -11.22 -2.08
N HIS A 103 -4.32 -12.34 -1.40
CA HIS A 103 -3.50 -13.53 -1.69
C HIS A 103 -2.05 -13.38 -1.28
N LEU A 104 -1.78 -12.56 -0.25
CA LEU A 104 -0.42 -12.46 0.27
C LEU A 104 0.13 -13.81 0.68
N ASP A 105 -0.73 -14.70 1.18
CA ASP A 105 -0.33 -16.03 1.60
C ASP A 105 0.04 -16.94 0.45
N ARG A 106 -0.25 -16.53 -0.79
CA ARG A 106 0.01 -17.36 -1.97
C ARG A 106 1.18 -16.87 -2.78
N ALA A 107 1.94 -15.92 -2.26
CA ALA A 107 3.00 -15.29 -3.04
C ALA A 107 4.13 -16.25 -3.39
N GLY A 108 4.34 -17.27 -2.56
CA GLY A 108 5.42 -18.22 -2.80
C GLY A 108 6.78 -17.71 -2.38
N PHE A 109 6.85 -16.52 -1.84
CA PHE A 109 8.07 -15.87 -1.40
C PHE A 109 7.82 -15.24 -0.04
N ALA A 110 8.89 -15.05 0.72
CA ALA A 110 8.77 -14.25 1.94
C ALA A 110 8.44 -12.82 1.54
N ILE A 111 7.51 -12.20 2.24
CA ILE A 111 7.03 -10.87 1.94
C ILE A 111 7.56 -9.92 2.99
N GLY A 112 8.22 -8.86 2.53
CA GLY A 112 8.67 -7.77 3.39
C GLY A 112 7.71 -6.60 3.30
N GLY A 113 8.03 -5.54 4.05
CA GLY A 113 7.21 -4.36 4.11
C GLY A 113 6.18 -4.45 5.21
N LEU A 114 5.43 -3.37 5.41
CA LEU A 114 4.48 -3.29 6.53
C LEU A 114 3.45 -4.41 6.49
N LEU A 115 2.90 -4.69 5.32
CA LEU A 115 1.84 -5.68 5.23
C LEU A 115 2.36 -7.09 5.35
N GLY A 116 3.58 -7.33 4.88
CA GLY A 116 4.17 -8.64 5.00
C GLY A 116 4.59 -8.97 6.42
N GLU A 117 5.03 -7.96 7.15
CA GLU A 117 5.54 -8.19 8.50
C GLU A 117 4.46 -8.27 9.54
N ASP A 118 3.25 -7.93 9.17
CA ASP A 118 2.13 -8.04 10.07
C ASP A 118 1.71 -9.48 10.32
N ASP A 119 2.31 -10.39 9.62
CA ASP A 119 2.03 -11.80 9.83
C ASP A 119 0.57 -12.16 9.59
N HIS A 120 -0.06 -11.43 8.73
CA HIS A 120 -1.45 -11.67 8.39
C HIS A 120 -1.56 -12.78 7.37
N THR A 121 -2.57 -13.62 7.58
CA THR A 121 -2.87 -14.69 6.65
C THR A 121 -4.20 -14.47 5.96
N GLN A 122 -4.74 -13.29 6.08
CA GLN A 122 -6.02 -12.99 5.49
C GLN A 122 -5.93 -12.97 3.98
N ALA A 123 -6.97 -13.45 3.34
CA ALA A 123 -7.00 -13.47 1.89
C ALA A 123 -7.11 -12.07 1.32
N SER A 124 -7.63 -11.14 2.08
CA SER A 124 -7.79 -9.77 1.65
C SER A 124 -7.42 -8.85 2.80
N MET A 125 -6.67 -7.80 2.51
CA MET A 125 -6.18 -6.91 3.53
C MET A 125 -6.34 -5.49 3.04
N ARG A 126 -6.82 -4.64 3.90
CA ARG A 126 -7.00 -3.23 3.60
C ARG A 126 -6.09 -2.40 4.48
N THR A 127 -5.36 -1.48 3.86
CA THR A 127 -4.56 -0.51 4.59
C THR A 127 -5.44 0.71 4.83
N ALA A 128 -5.51 1.14 6.07
CA ALA A 128 -6.36 2.28 6.41
C ALA A 128 -5.87 3.54 5.73
N ALA A 129 -6.80 4.32 5.21
CA ALA A 129 -6.46 5.57 4.55
C ALA A 129 -6.05 6.64 5.55
N CYS A 130 -6.67 6.62 6.72
CA CYS A 130 -6.33 7.51 7.79
C CYS A 130 -5.91 6.66 8.96
N ILE A 131 -4.62 6.62 9.22
CA ILE A 131 -4.09 5.74 10.24
C ILE A 131 -4.16 6.45 11.57
N ARG A 132 -5.07 5.99 12.40
CA ARG A 132 -5.27 6.59 13.69
C ARG A 132 -4.35 5.98 14.71
N HIS A 133 -4.12 6.74 15.71
CA HIS A 133 -3.48 6.24 16.89
C HIS A 133 -4.51 5.48 17.69
N PHE A 134 -4.57 4.19 17.51
CA PHE A 134 -5.52 3.37 18.23
C PHE A 134 -4.95 2.98 19.57
N SER A 135 -5.74 3.16 20.60
CA SER A 135 -5.38 2.60 21.88
C SER A 135 -6.18 1.35 22.06
N LEU A 136 -5.77 0.38 21.42
CA LEU A 136 -6.49 -0.88 21.48
C LEU A 136 -6.17 -1.66 22.73
#